data_83af3f60d93220a9f039639bb6fb3b9f
#
_entry.id   83af3f60d93220a9f039639bb6fb3b9f
#
_cell.length_a   1.000
_cell.length_b   1.000
_cell.length_c   1.000
_cell.angle_alpha   90.00
_cell.angle_beta   90.00
_cell.angle_gamma   90.00
#
_symmetry.space_group_name_H-M   'P 1'
#
loop_
_entity.id
_entity.type
_entity.pdbx_description
1 polymer ?
#
loop_
_entity_poly.entity_id
_entity_poly.type
_entity_poly.pdbx_seq_one_letter_code
_entity_poly.pdbx_strand_id
1 'polypeptide(L)' 'MAVFENVRRYRTIASLYRQTAAFRPVQKWTLLEQANEWERLAMTELEAYFSLRDRGSRWEMAAAA' A
#
# COMPACT_ATOMS: atom_id res chain seq x y z
N MET A 1 -10.72 5.52 8.97
CA MET A 1 -11.03 4.39 8.10
C MET A 1 -9.86 3.39 8.09
N ALA A 2 -10.20 2.11 8.14
CA ALA A 2 -9.19 1.04 8.23
C ALA A 2 -8.21 1.02 7.05
N VAL A 3 -8.64 1.44 5.85
CA VAL A 3 -7.79 1.45 4.65
C VAL A 3 -6.56 2.33 4.84
N PHE A 4 -6.76 3.57 5.29
CA PHE A 4 -5.63 4.50 5.45
C PHE A 4 -4.73 4.12 6.61
N GLU A 5 -5.30 3.55 7.67
CA GLU A 5 -4.51 3.00 8.77
C GLU A 5 -3.67 1.83 8.31
N ASN A 6 -4.23 0.93 7.50
CA ASN A 6 -3.52 -0.21 6.95
C ASN A 6 -2.39 0.25 6.02
N VAL A 7 -2.66 1.22 5.14
CA VAL A 7 -1.65 1.77 4.24
C VAL A 7 -0.49 2.37 5.02
N ARG A 8 -0.78 3.15 6.05
CA ARG A 8 0.25 3.74 6.90
C ARG A 8 1.08 2.67 7.58
N ARG A 9 0.42 1.63 8.12
CA ARG A 9 1.09 0.52 8.79
C ARG A 9 2.01 -0.23 7.85
N TYR A 10 1.53 -0.57 6.65
CA TYR A 10 2.32 -1.30 5.66
C TYR A 10 3.54 -0.48 5.22
N ARG A 11 3.36 0.83 5.02
CA ARG A 11 4.47 1.71 4.65
C ARG A 11 5.50 1.83 5.76
N THR A 12 5.06 1.88 7.00
CA THR A 12 5.96 1.93 8.15
C THR A 12 6.78 0.65 8.23
N ILE A 13 6.16 -0.50 8.05
CA ILE A 13 6.85 -1.80 8.05
C ILE A 13 7.86 -1.85 6.91
N ALA A 14 7.49 -1.41 5.72
CA ALA A 14 8.41 -1.36 4.57
C ALA A 14 9.62 -0.48 4.86
N SER A 15 9.42 0.68 5.49
CA SER A 15 10.51 1.57 5.87
C SER A 15 11.47 0.91 6.86
N LEU A 16 10.93 0.17 7.84
CA LEU A 16 11.75 -0.55 8.82
C LEU A 16 12.60 -1.61 8.15
N TYR A 17 12.04 -2.34 7.18
CA TYR A 17 12.81 -3.33 6.41
C TYR A 17 13.94 -2.68 5.63
N ARG A 18 13.69 -1.52 5.00
CA ARG A 18 14.72 -0.79 4.27
C ARG A 18 15.83 -0.28 5.17
N GLN A 19 15.49 0.24 6.34
CA GLN A 19 16.47 0.69 7.31
C GLN A 19 17.34 -0.47 7.78
N THR A 20 16.72 -1.61 8.08
CA THR A 20 17.45 -2.81 8.50
C THR A 20 18.36 -3.29 7.39
N ALA A 21 17.92 -3.25 6.13
CA ALA A 21 18.72 -3.66 4.97
C ALA A 21 20.02 -2.86 4.87
N ALA A 22 19.98 -1.58 5.23
CA ALA A 22 21.17 -0.71 5.20
C ALA A 22 22.26 -1.18 6.17
N PHE A 23 21.87 -1.83 7.29
CA PHE A 23 22.80 -2.29 8.32
C PHE A 23 23.15 -3.76 8.21
N ARG A 24 22.52 -4.51 7.32
CA ARG A 24 22.73 -5.96 7.17
C ARG A 24 22.98 -6.33 5.71
N PRO A 25 24.23 -6.15 5.23
CA PRO A 25 24.54 -6.36 3.81
C PRO A 25 24.23 -7.76 3.31
N VAL A 26 24.44 -8.79 4.14
CA VAL A 26 24.19 -10.18 3.77
C VAL A 26 22.71 -10.45 3.50
N GLN A 27 21.83 -9.79 4.24
CA GLN A 27 20.38 -9.97 4.13
C GLN A 27 19.71 -8.86 3.33
N LYS A 28 20.48 -7.95 2.76
CA LYS A 28 19.99 -6.75 2.09
C LYS A 28 18.90 -7.05 1.07
N TRP A 29 19.16 -7.97 0.16
CA TRP A 29 18.23 -8.28 -0.94
C TRP A 29 16.92 -8.88 -0.42
N THR A 30 17.01 -9.80 0.55
CA THR A 30 15.82 -10.40 1.16
C THR A 30 14.99 -9.35 1.88
N LEU A 31 15.63 -8.45 2.62
CA LEU A 31 14.94 -7.38 3.34
C LEU A 31 14.28 -6.38 2.38
N LEU A 32 14.94 -6.06 1.26
CA LEU A 32 14.36 -5.17 0.26
C LEU A 32 13.16 -5.82 -0.45
N GLU A 33 13.22 -7.12 -0.70
CA GLU A 33 12.07 -7.85 -1.24
C GLU A 33 10.88 -7.80 -0.29
N GLN A 34 11.11 -7.99 1.01
CA GLN A 34 10.07 -7.87 2.02
C GLN A 34 9.48 -6.46 2.03
N ALA A 35 10.31 -5.44 1.95
CA ALA A 35 9.85 -4.06 1.88
C ALA A 35 8.94 -3.83 0.67
N ASN A 36 9.31 -4.36 -0.49
CA ASN A 36 8.52 -4.25 -1.71
C ASN A 36 7.16 -4.94 -1.57
N GLU A 37 7.11 -6.09 -0.90
CA GLU A 37 5.87 -6.80 -0.64
C GLU A 37 4.91 -5.97 0.23
N TRP A 38 5.43 -5.33 1.28
CA TRP A 38 4.62 -4.47 2.13
C TRP A 38 4.10 -3.24 1.38
N GLU A 39 4.92 -2.66 0.51
CA GLU A 39 4.49 -1.55 -0.33
C GLU A 39 3.43 -1.97 -1.34
N ARG A 40 3.54 -3.18 -1.87
CA ARG A 40 2.54 -3.73 -2.77
C ARG A 40 1.20 -3.90 -2.07
N LEU A 41 1.21 -4.37 -0.83
CA LEU A 41 -0.01 -4.48 -0.02
C LEU A 41 -0.66 -3.11 0.20
N ALA A 42 0.15 -2.09 0.49
CA ALA A 42 -0.34 -0.72 0.64
C ALA A 42 -0.99 -0.22 -0.65
N MET A 43 -0.35 -0.47 -1.78
CA MET A 43 -0.86 -0.07 -3.08
C MET A 43 -2.18 -0.77 -3.40
N THR A 44 -2.27 -2.07 -3.11
CA THR A 44 -3.48 -2.86 -3.32
C THR A 44 -4.66 -2.29 -2.52
N GLU A 45 -4.42 -1.91 -1.27
CA GLU A 45 -5.44 -1.30 -0.44
C GLU A 45 -5.93 0.02 -1.04
N LEU A 46 -5.02 0.87 -1.50
CA LEU A 46 -5.36 2.14 -2.11
C LEU A 46 -6.12 1.96 -3.41
N GLU A 47 -5.68 1.04 -4.26
CA GLU A 47 -6.35 0.76 -5.53
C GLU A 47 -7.78 0.28 -5.31
N ALA A 48 -7.99 -0.61 -4.36
CA ALA A 48 -9.32 -1.10 -4.03
C ALA A 48 -10.22 0.04 -3.54
N TYR A 49 -9.69 0.91 -2.68
CA TYR A 49 -10.43 2.06 -2.16
C TYR A 49 -10.84 3.01 -3.27
N PHE A 50 -9.92 3.37 -4.15
CA PHE A 50 -10.20 4.30 -5.24
C PHE A 50 -11.12 3.70 -6.30
N SER A 51 -11.02 2.40 -6.56
CA SER A 51 -11.94 1.70 -7.48
C SER A 51 -13.37 1.77 -6.98
N LEU A 52 -13.60 1.53 -5.69
CA LEU A 52 -14.93 1.61 -5.10
C LEU A 52 -15.48 3.04 -5.18
N ARG A 53 -14.63 4.01 -4.93
CA ARG A 53 -15.01 5.43 -4.99
C ARG A 53 -15.37 5.84 -6.42
N ASP A 54 -14.59 5.41 -7.40
CA ASP A 54 -14.86 5.69 -8.80
C ASP A 54 -16.17 5.08 -9.28
N ARG A 55 -16.46 3.86 -8.84
CA ARG A 55 -17.74 3.21 -9.13
C ARG A 55 -18.91 4.00 -8.56
N GLY A 56 -18.77 4.49 -7.34
CA GLY A 56 -19.77 5.34 -6.72
C GLY A 56 -20.01 6.62 -7.51
N SER A 57 -18.96 7.28 -7.95
CA SER A 57 -19.03 8.49 -8.75
C SER A 57 -19.70 8.24 -10.10
N ARG A 58 -19.39 7.12 -10.75
CA ARG A 58 -20.02 6.75 -12.03
C ARG A 58 -21.52 6.52 -11.87
N TRP A 59 -21.92 5.88 -10.78
CA TRP A 59 -23.32 5.67 -10.47
C TRP A 59 -24.07 6.98 -10.30
N GLU A 60 -23.48 7.92 -9.57
CA GLU A 60 -24.06 9.24 -9.35
C GLU A 60 -24.23 10.01 -10.65
N MET A 61 -23.22 9.97 -11.51
CA MET A 61 -23.27 10.62 -12.82
C MET A 61 -24.33 9.99 -13.72
N ALA A 62 -24.42 8.66 -13.73
CA ALA A 62 -25.42 7.94 -14.51
C ALA A 62 -26.84 8.25 -14.01
N ALA A 63 -27.03 8.36 -12.72
CA ALA A 63 -28.32 8.70 -12.13
C ALA A 63 -28.74 10.15 -12.41
N ALA A 64 -27.77 11.05 -12.51
CA ALA A 64 -28.01 12.46 -12.82
C ALA A 64 -28.31 12.71 -14.30
N ALA A 65 -27.88 11.82 -15.15
CA ALA A 65 -28.11 11.92 -16.58
C ALA A 65 -29.48 11.40 -16.97
#